data_51cd028eb6f7639c785cedbb9aa3e477
#
_entry.id   51cd028eb6f7639c785cedbb9aa3e477
#
_cell.length_a   1.000
_cell.length_b   1.000
_cell.length_c   1.000
_cell.angle_alpha   90.00
_cell.angle_beta   90.00
_cell.angle_gamma   90.00
#
_symmetry.space_group_name_H-M   'P 1'
#
loop_
_entity.id
_entity.type
_entity.pdbx_description
1 polymer ?
#
loop_
_entity_poly.entity_id
_entity_poly.type
_entity_poly.pdbx_seq_one_letter_code
_entity_poly.pdbx_strand_id
1 'polypeptide(L)'
;MLGQPYPKQSNQVWAGDITHIPTSTSWLYLAVVIDICSRKIIGWALADHMRSELVIDALQQALGSRRIVPGLIFHSDRGSQYGSTAYRQLLGKHGMIQSMSARANPYHNAWTESFMGTLKKEMLGDGSFENATDARHELFAYIESYYNTHRKHSALKYRTPAQFEAA
;
A
#
# COMPACT_ATOMS: atom_id res chain seq x y z
N MET A 1 7.57 11.62 -8.28
CA MET A 1 6.70 12.64 -7.63
C MET A 1 7.44 13.91 -7.19
N LEU A 2 8.74 13.97 -7.31
CA LEU A 2 9.47 15.22 -7.12
C LEU A 2 8.99 16.24 -8.17
N GLY A 3 8.51 17.40 -7.70
CA GLY A 3 7.96 18.44 -8.56
C GLY A 3 6.43 18.46 -8.73
N GLN A 4 5.72 17.43 -8.24
CA GLN A 4 4.27 17.50 -8.18
C GLN A 4 3.79 17.97 -6.80
N PRO A 5 2.74 18.78 -6.72
CA PRO A 5 2.21 19.20 -5.43
C PRO A 5 1.66 17.99 -4.66
N TYR A 6 1.83 18.02 -3.35
CA TYR A 6 1.24 17.02 -2.46
C TYR A 6 -0.28 16.96 -2.66
N PRO A 7 -0.89 15.76 -2.76
CA PRO A 7 -2.33 15.67 -2.99
C PRO A 7 -3.11 16.30 -1.83
N LYS A 8 -4.11 17.10 -2.19
CA LYS A 8 -4.93 17.84 -1.22
C LYS A 8 -6.18 17.07 -0.78
N GLN A 9 -6.55 16.06 -1.55
CA GLN A 9 -7.73 15.25 -1.31
C GLN A 9 -7.39 13.77 -1.48
N SER A 10 -8.15 12.92 -0.79
CA SER A 10 -8.11 11.48 -0.99
C SER A 10 -8.48 11.11 -2.43
N ASN A 11 -7.97 10.00 -2.90
CA ASN A 11 -8.17 9.46 -4.25
C ASN A 11 -7.59 10.34 -5.39
N GLN A 12 -6.61 11.18 -5.09
CA GLN A 12 -5.81 11.87 -6.12
C GLN A 12 -4.55 11.09 -6.49
N VAL A 13 -3.86 10.56 -5.48
CA VAL A 13 -2.63 9.79 -5.67
C VAL A 13 -2.63 8.60 -4.73
N TRP A 14 -2.48 7.43 -5.30
CA TRP A 14 -2.22 6.20 -4.56
C TRP A 14 -0.79 5.74 -4.79
N ALA A 15 -0.22 5.03 -3.84
CA ALA A 15 1.08 4.41 -3.99
C ALA A 15 1.01 2.93 -3.61
N GLY A 16 1.82 2.12 -4.27
CA GLY A 16 1.94 0.70 -4.01
C GLY A 16 3.38 0.27 -3.76
N ASP A 17 3.53 -0.77 -2.95
CA ASP A 17 4.82 -1.39 -2.68
C ASP A 17 4.63 -2.83 -2.19
N ILE A 18 5.72 -3.61 -2.23
CA ILE A 18 5.78 -4.99 -1.74
C ILE A 18 6.86 -5.08 -0.68
N THR A 19 6.58 -5.81 0.39
CA THR A 19 7.57 -6.14 1.42
C THR A 19 7.55 -7.63 1.75
N HIS A 20 8.67 -8.13 2.30
CA HIS A 20 8.78 -9.47 2.83
C HIS A 20 8.16 -9.55 4.23
N ILE A 21 7.46 -10.63 4.49
CA ILE A 21 6.89 -10.94 5.81
C ILE A 21 7.46 -12.29 6.26
N PRO A 22 8.28 -12.33 7.32
CA PRO A 22 8.86 -13.59 7.79
C PRO A 22 7.83 -14.43 8.54
N THR A 23 7.87 -15.74 8.29
CA THR A 23 7.21 -16.73 9.13
C THR A 23 8.25 -17.73 9.65
N SER A 24 7.88 -18.56 10.61
CA SER A 24 8.81 -19.57 11.15
C SER A 24 9.22 -20.63 10.14
N THR A 25 8.46 -20.79 9.07
CA THR A 25 8.68 -21.84 8.04
C THR A 25 9.11 -21.32 6.68
N SER A 26 8.77 -20.04 6.36
CA SER A 26 9.03 -19.49 5.02
C SER A 26 8.87 -17.96 5.02
N TRP A 27 9.06 -17.38 3.84
CA TRP A 27 8.78 -15.97 3.58
C TRP A 27 7.43 -15.81 2.89
N LEU A 28 6.70 -14.77 3.30
CA LEU A 28 5.53 -14.28 2.58
C LEU A 28 5.83 -12.90 2.01
N TYR A 29 4.95 -12.44 1.13
CA TYR A 29 5.05 -11.13 0.50
C TYR A 29 3.74 -10.38 0.68
N LEU A 30 3.85 -9.15 1.17
CA LEU A 30 2.72 -8.25 1.38
C LEU A 30 2.78 -7.13 0.35
N ALA A 31 1.76 -7.02 -0.48
CA ALA A 31 1.54 -5.84 -1.32
C ALA A 31 0.50 -4.94 -0.68
N VAL A 32 0.75 -3.64 -0.70
CA VAL A 32 -0.18 -2.65 -0.17
C VAL A 32 -0.46 -1.56 -1.19
N VAL A 33 -1.64 -0.96 -1.08
CA VAL A 33 -2.01 0.29 -1.75
C VAL A 33 -2.38 1.30 -0.67
N ILE A 34 -1.69 2.43 -0.65
CA ILE A 34 -1.90 3.52 0.29
C ILE A 34 -2.44 4.76 -0.44
N ASP A 35 -3.44 5.40 0.12
CA ASP A 35 -3.85 6.75 -0.30
C ASP A 35 -2.85 7.74 0.32
N ILE A 36 -2.14 8.49 -0.51
CA ILE A 36 -1.06 9.36 -0.04
C ILE A 36 -1.59 10.52 0.79
N CYS A 37 -2.76 11.03 0.50
CA CYS A 37 -3.34 12.15 1.24
C CYS A 37 -3.76 11.74 2.66
N SER A 38 -4.53 10.67 2.78
CA SER A 38 -5.08 10.22 4.06
C SER A 38 -4.19 9.25 4.82
N ARG A 39 -3.17 8.70 4.17
CA ARG A 39 -2.32 7.62 4.71
C ARG A 39 -3.06 6.31 4.95
N LYS A 40 -4.29 6.20 4.50
CA LYS A 40 -5.09 4.99 4.67
C LYS A 40 -4.59 3.88 3.76
N ILE A 41 -4.47 2.68 4.31
CA ILE A 41 -4.25 1.47 3.51
C ILE A 41 -5.60 1.06 2.93
N ILE A 42 -5.74 1.17 1.62
CA ILE A 42 -7.00 0.96 0.92
C ILE A 42 -7.07 -0.37 0.19
N GLY A 43 -5.94 -1.04 0.05
CA GLY A 43 -5.87 -2.39 -0.50
C GLY A 43 -4.60 -3.08 -0.03
N TRP A 44 -4.68 -4.38 0.17
CA TRP A 44 -3.53 -5.20 0.52
C TRP A 44 -3.77 -6.67 0.16
N ALA A 45 -2.69 -7.37 -0.12
CA ALA A 45 -2.72 -8.80 -0.42
C ALA A 45 -1.46 -9.48 0.12
N LEU A 46 -1.60 -10.75 0.50
CA LEU A 46 -0.52 -11.56 1.05
C LEU A 46 -0.42 -12.85 0.23
N ALA A 47 0.79 -13.21 -0.17
CA ALA A 47 1.05 -14.43 -0.94
C ALA A 47 2.45 -14.99 -0.63
N ASP A 48 2.70 -16.21 -1.06
CA ASP A 48 4.00 -16.87 -0.98
C ASP A 48 4.89 -16.59 -2.20
N HIS A 49 4.49 -15.68 -3.06
CA HIS A 49 5.19 -15.29 -4.28
C HIS A 49 5.13 -13.78 -4.50
N MET A 50 5.98 -13.26 -5.38
CA MET A 50 6.02 -11.85 -5.80
C MET A 50 5.58 -11.66 -7.26
N ARG A 51 4.68 -12.50 -7.77
CA ARG A 51 4.18 -12.35 -9.14
C ARG A 51 3.21 -11.18 -9.26
N SER A 52 2.90 -10.78 -10.49
CA SER A 52 2.00 -9.64 -10.76
C SER A 52 0.60 -9.82 -10.15
N GLU A 53 0.12 -11.05 -9.97
CA GLU A 53 -1.15 -11.35 -9.31
C GLU A 53 -1.23 -10.76 -7.91
N LEU A 54 -0.12 -10.73 -7.17
CA LEU A 54 -0.07 -10.17 -5.83
C LEU A 54 -0.44 -8.68 -5.82
N VAL A 55 0.18 -7.89 -6.67
CA VAL A 55 -0.10 -6.44 -6.77
C VAL A 55 -1.46 -6.16 -7.41
N ILE A 56 -1.91 -7.02 -8.30
CA ILE A 56 -3.25 -6.95 -8.91
C ILE A 56 -4.32 -7.18 -7.84
N ASP A 57 -4.17 -8.17 -6.98
CA ASP A 57 -5.12 -8.46 -5.89
C ASP A 57 -5.23 -7.28 -4.93
N ALA A 58 -4.10 -6.68 -4.55
CA ALA A 58 -4.08 -5.48 -3.71
C ALA A 58 -4.80 -4.31 -4.39
N LEU A 59 -4.55 -4.08 -5.67
CA LEU A 59 -5.21 -3.02 -6.44
C LEU A 59 -6.71 -3.28 -6.59
N GLN A 60 -7.12 -4.50 -6.87
CA GLN A 60 -8.54 -4.87 -6.98
C GLN A 60 -9.29 -4.62 -5.67
N GLN A 61 -8.68 -4.90 -4.54
CA GLN A 61 -9.27 -4.59 -3.24
C GLN A 61 -9.46 -3.07 -3.07
N ALA A 62 -8.47 -2.27 -3.44
CA ALA A 62 -8.56 -0.81 -3.41
C ALA A 62 -9.67 -0.29 -4.35
N LEU A 63 -9.73 -0.81 -5.57
CA LEU A 63 -10.77 -0.46 -6.54
C LEU A 63 -12.19 -0.79 -6.05
N GLY A 64 -12.34 -1.90 -5.34
CA GLY A 64 -13.63 -2.31 -4.76
C GLY A 64 -14.09 -1.45 -3.59
N SER A 65 -13.16 -0.80 -2.88
CA SER A 65 -13.45 0.02 -1.70
C SER A 65 -13.55 1.53 -1.98
N ARG A 66 -13.21 1.96 -3.20
CA ARG A 66 -13.08 3.39 -3.55
C ARG A 66 -13.82 3.73 -4.83
N ARG A 67 -14.36 4.95 -4.87
CA ARG A 67 -14.84 5.53 -6.12
C ARG A 67 -13.67 6.14 -6.89
N ILE A 68 -13.43 5.65 -8.09
CA ILE A 68 -12.31 6.08 -8.92
C ILE A 68 -12.77 7.16 -9.88
N VAL A 69 -12.03 8.26 -9.90
CA VAL A 69 -12.19 9.33 -10.89
C VAL A 69 -11.04 9.23 -11.88
N PRO A 70 -11.29 9.27 -13.20
CA PRO A 70 -10.21 9.27 -14.19
C PRO A 70 -9.17 10.35 -13.90
N GLY A 71 -7.89 10.00 -14.08
CA GLY A 71 -6.77 10.88 -13.75
C GLY A 71 -6.11 10.63 -12.41
N LEU A 72 -6.65 9.72 -11.57
CA LEU A 72 -5.99 9.27 -10.35
C LEU A 72 -4.61 8.71 -10.71
N ILE A 73 -3.57 9.14 -9.98
CA ILE A 73 -2.20 8.69 -10.20
C ILE A 73 -1.90 7.51 -9.30
N PHE A 74 -1.40 6.41 -9.89
CA PHE A 74 -0.85 5.28 -9.13
C PHE A 74 0.67 5.29 -9.23
N HIS A 75 1.34 5.48 -8.10
CA HIS A 75 2.79 5.54 -8.01
C HIS A 75 3.37 4.25 -7.41
N SER A 76 4.43 3.73 -8.03
CA SER A 76 5.18 2.56 -7.55
C SER A 76 6.66 2.67 -7.91
N ASP A 77 7.46 1.72 -7.44
CA ASP A 77 8.79 1.49 -7.99
C ASP A 77 8.72 0.88 -9.39
N ARG A 78 9.88 0.58 -9.98
CA ARG A 78 10.00 -0.04 -11.31
C ARG A 78 10.00 -1.56 -11.28
N GLY A 79 9.47 -2.16 -10.23
CA GLY A 79 9.36 -3.61 -10.14
C GLY A 79 8.60 -4.21 -11.31
N SER A 80 9.01 -5.39 -11.77
CA SER A 80 8.41 -6.07 -12.93
C SER A 80 6.92 -6.37 -12.72
N GLN A 81 6.47 -6.52 -11.48
CA GLN A 81 5.07 -6.74 -11.13
C GLN A 81 4.19 -5.56 -11.59
N TYR A 82 4.65 -4.33 -11.33
CA TYR A 82 3.95 -3.10 -11.70
C TYR A 82 4.08 -2.78 -13.20
N GLY A 83 5.12 -3.27 -13.85
CA GLY A 83 5.32 -3.12 -15.29
C GLY A 83 4.63 -4.19 -16.13
N SER A 84 3.97 -5.18 -15.51
CA SER A 84 3.29 -6.24 -16.23
C SER A 84 2.15 -5.72 -17.09
N THR A 85 1.88 -6.39 -18.20
CA THR A 85 0.78 -6.02 -19.10
C THR A 85 -0.57 -6.06 -18.39
N ALA A 86 -0.81 -7.09 -17.58
CA ALA A 86 -2.06 -7.23 -16.84
C ALA A 86 -2.29 -6.08 -15.84
N TYR A 87 -1.23 -5.67 -15.11
CA TYR A 87 -1.32 -4.55 -14.17
C TYR A 87 -1.61 -3.23 -14.88
N ARG A 88 -0.88 -2.96 -15.96
CA ARG A 88 -1.06 -1.75 -16.77
C ARG A 88 -2.43 -1.68 -17.42
N GLN A 89 -2.96 -2.80 -17.89
CA GLN A 89 -4.32 -2.87 -18.44
C GLN A 89 -5.37 -2.58 -17.37
N LEU A 90 -5.18 -3.08 -16.15
CA LEU A 90 -6.10 -2.82 -15.04
C LEU A 90 -6.13 -1.33 -14.67
N LEU A 91 -4.97 -0.67 -14.59
CA LEU A 91 -4.90 0.77 -14.38
C LEU A 91 -5.62 1.54 -15.51
N GLY A 92 -5.33 1.20 -16.75
CA GLY A 92 -5.92 1.85 -17.93
C GLY A 92 -7.43 1.71 -18.00
N LYS A 93 -7.97 0.54 -17.64
CA LYS A 93 -9.41 0.29 -17.58
C LYS A 93 -10.15 1.27 -16.67
N HIS A 94 -9.49 1.73 -15.62
CA HIS A 94 -10.07 2.66 -14.64
C HIS A 94 -9.64 4.12 -14.87
N GLY A 95 -8.97 4.41 -15.98
CA GLY A 95 -8.50 5.76 -16.30
C GLY A 95 -7.41 6.27 -15.35
N MET A 96 -6.67 5.38 -14.72
CA MET A 96 -5.58 5.71 -13.81
C MET A 96 -4.28 5.97 -14.57
N ILE A 97 -3.49 6.91 -14.09
CA ILE A 97 -2.20 7.28 -14.66
C ILE A 97 -1.10 6.57 -13.87
N GLN A 98 -0.31 5.75 -14.53
CA GLN A 98 0.82 5.08 -13.92
C GLN A 98 2.02 6.02 -13.80
N SER A 99 2.57 6.12 -12.59
CA SER A 99 3.80 6.82 -12.28
C SER A 99 4.78 5.85 -11.62
N MET A 100 5.99 5.78 -12.13
CA MET A 100 7.04 4.94 -11.56
C MET A 100 8.18 5.81 -11.05
N SER A 101 8.80 5.38 -9.92
CA SER A 101 9.97 6.03 -9.36
C SER A 101 11.10 6.12 -10.39
N ALA A 102 11.86 7.21 -10.35
CA ALA A 102 13.11 7.27 -11.08
C ALA A 102 14.05 6.17 -10.57
N ARG A 103 14.87 5.63 -11.47
CA ARG A 103 15.84 4.59 -11.14
C ARG A 103 16.73 5.05 -9.98
N ALA A 104 16.85 4.21 -8.95
CA ALA A 104 17.68 4.46 -7.76
C ALA A 104 17.31 5.71 -6.96
N ASN A 105 16.06 6.19 -7.00
CA ASN A 105 15.61 7.30 -6.19
C ASN A 105 14.69 6.83 -5.06
N PRO A 106 15.20 6.66 -3.81
CA PRO A 106 14.42 6.14 -2.68
C PRO A 106 13.32 7.10 -2.20
N TYR A 107 13.42 8.39 -2.49
CA TYR A 107 12.45 9.38 -2.03
C TYR A 107 11.10 9.28 -2.74
N HIS A 108 11.06 8.64 -3.91
CA HIS A 108 9.82 8.51 -4.67
C HIS A 108 8.80 7.55 -4.05
N ASN A 109 9.19 6.72 -3.08
CA ASN A 109 8.30 5.75 -2.43
C ASN A 109 8.29 5.85 -0.89
N ALA A 110 8.64 7.02 -0.37
CA ALA A 110 8.82 7.26 1.07
C ALA A 110 7.56 6.94 1.90
N TRP A 111 6.37 7.14 1.35
CA TRP A 111 5.10 6.89 2.07
C TRP A 111 4.87 5.41 2.33
N THR A 112 5.09 4.57 1.33
CA THR A 112 4.96 3.12 1.48
C THR A 112 6.08 2.55 2.35
N GLU A 113 7.30 3.04 2.21
CA GLU A 113 8.44 2.66 3.07
C GLU A 113 8.18 3.01 4.53
N SER A 114 7.63 4.19 4.81
CA SER A 114 7.23 4.61 6.15
C SER A 114 6.18 3.68 6.74
N PHE A 115 5.17 3.30 5.98
CA PHE A 115 4.17 2.33 6.41
C PHE A 115 4.81 0.97 6.72
N MET A 116 5.62 0.45 5.78
CA MET A 116 6.26 -0.86 5.93
C MET A 116 7.17 -0.92 7.15
N GLY A 117 7.95 0.14 7.39
CA GLY A 117 8.80 0.25 8.58
C GLY A 117 8.00 0.27 9.87
N THR A 118 6.92 1.01 9.92
CA THR A 118 6.02 1.10 11.07
C THR A 118 5.35 -0.26 11.35
N LEU A 119 4.83 -0.90 10.31
CA LEU A 119 4.19 -2.22 10.43
C LEU A 119 5.16 -3.25 11.02
N LYS A 120 6.36 -3.36 10.46
CA LYS A 120 7.35 -4.33 10.91
C LYS A 120 7.79 -4.05 12.36
N LYS A 121 8.02 -2.79 12.70
CA LYS A 121 8.40 -2.39 14.05
C LYS A 121 7.31 -2.68 15.08
N GLU A 122 6.08 -2.34 14.78
CA GLU A 122 4.96 -2.47 15.72
C GLU A 122 4.45 -3.91 15.85
N MET A 123 4.50 -4.71 14.77
CA MET A 123 3.97 -6.07 14.76
C MET A 123 5.01 -7.15 15.06
N LEU A 124 6.20 -7.03 14.51
CA LEU A 124 7.17 -8.10 14.51
C LEU A 124 8.35 -7.85 15.44
N GLY A 125 8.81 -6.61 15.59
CA GLY A 125 10.12 -6.37 16.19
C GLY A 125 11.18 -7.17 15.43
N ASP A 126 11.88 -8.06 16.15
CA ASP A 126 12.85 -8.99 15.56
C ASP A 126 12.28 -10.40 15.33
N GLY A 127 10.97 -10.58 15.49
CA GLY A 127 10.31 -11.88 15.39
C GLY A 127 9.73 -12.18 14.01
N SER A 128 8.90 -13.20 13.98
CA SER A 128 8.19 -13.66 12.79
C SER A 128 6.80 -14.17 13.16
N PHE A 129 5.90 -14.22 12.15
CA PHE A 129 4.64 -14.92 12.31
C PHE A 129 4.86 -16.44 12.34
N GLU A 130 3.95 -17.17 12.94
CA GLU A 130 4.04 -18.62 13.05
C GLU A 130 3.91 -19.28 11.66
N ASN A 131 2.91 -18.88 10.89
CA ASN A 131 2.63 -19.40 9.54
C ASN A 131 1.82 -18.39 8.73
N ALA A 132 1.42 -18.76 7.51
CA ALA A 132 0.67 -17.89 6.61
C ALA A 132 -0.71 -17.51 7.16
N THR A 133 -1.40 -18.44 7.83
CA THR A 133 -2.72 -18.18 8.42
C THR A 133 -2.61 -17.17 9.56
N ASP A 134 -1.63 -17.34 10.42
CA ASP A 134 -1.34 -16.41 11.52
C ASP A 134 -0.99 -15.01 10.98
N ALA A 135 -0.10 -14.95 10.00
CA ALA A 135 0.28 -13.69 9.35
C ALA A 135 -0.93 -12.96 8.76
N ARG A 136 -1.79 -13.66 8.04
CA ARG A 136 -2.99 -13.08 7.43
C ARG A 136 -3.95 -12.53 8.48
N HIS A 137 -4.19 -13.27 9.53
CA HIS A 137 -5.07 -12.88 10.63
C HIS A 137 -4.54 -11.64 11.36
N GLU A 138 -3.26 -11.64 11.71
CA GLU A 138 -2.62 -10.53 12.43
C GLU A 138 -2.51 -9.27 11.56
N LEU A 139 -2.18 -9.42 10.28
CA LEU A 139 -2.13 -8.29 9.33
C LEU A 139 -3.51 -7.68 9.11
N PHE A 140 -4.55 -8.50 8.99
CA PHE A 140 -5.92 -7.99 8.90
C PHE A 140 -6.28 -7.14 10.12
N ALA A 141 -6.04 -7.67 11.32
CA ALA A 141 -6.31 -6.95 12.56
C ALA A 141 -5.51 -5.65 12.66
N TYR A 142 -4.23 -5.68 12.30
CA TYR A 142 -3.38 -4.49 12.34
C TYR A 142 -3.83 -3.43 11.33
N ILE A 143 -4.02 -3.80 10.08
CA ILE A 143 -4.34 -2.84 9.00
C ILE A 143 -5.76 -2.30 9.16
N GLU A 144 -6.75 -3.19 9.26
CA GLU A 144 -8.17 -2.82 9.22
C GLU A 144 -8.69 -2.28 10.55
N SER A 145 -8.27 -2.89 11.66
CA SER A 145 -8.83 -2.56 12.99
C SER A 145 -7.94 -1.62 13.81
N TYR A 146 -6.70 -1.40 13.44
CA TYR A 146 -5.79 -0.54 14.19
C TYR A 146 -5.20 0.59 13.35
N TYR A 147 -4.43 0.30 12.30
CA TYR A 147 -3.71 1.31 11.54
C TYR A 147 -4.65 2.36 10.93
N ASN A 148 -5.69 1.93 10.27
CA ASN A 148 -6.64 2.83 9.60
C ASN A 148 -7.57 3.55 10.56
N THR A 149 -7.88 2.98 11.73
CA THR A 149 -8.97 3.44 12.60
C THR A 149 -8.54 3.92 13.98
N HIS A 150 -7.39 3.49 14.49
CA HIS A 150 -6.93 3.84 15.84
C HIS A 150 -5.55 4.51 15.88
N ARG A 151 -4.66 4.17 14.95
CA ARG A 151 -3.32 4.72 14.94
C ARG A 151 -3.32 6.18 14.49
N LYS A 152 -2.84 7.07 15.36
CA LYS A 152 -2.73 8.50 15.07
C LYS A 152 -1.45 8.82 14.31
N HIS A 153 -1.52 9.77 13.39
CA HIS A 153 -0.39 10.21 12.58
C HIS A 153 -0.11 11.69 12.77
N SER A 154 1.13 12.03 13.07
CA SER A 154 1.54 13.44 13.20
C SER A 154 1.31 14.23 11.91
N ALA A 155 1.56 13.61 10.76
CA ALA A 155 1.31 14.20 9.44
C ALA A 155 -0.19 14.53 9.19
N LEU A 156 -1.10 13.87 9.92
CA LEU A 156 -2.54 14.10 9.85
C LEU A 156 -3.05 14.93 11.05
N LYS A 157 -2.18 15.70 11.67
CA LYS A 157 -2.50 16.47 12.90
C LYS A 157 -3.03 15.55 14.02
N TYR A 158 -2.37 14.40 14.20
CA TYR A 158 -2.69 13.38 15.20
C TYR A 158 -4.08 12.75 15.06
N ARG A 159 -4.64 12.79 13.85
CA ARG A 159 -5.85 12.02 13.50
C ARG A 159 -5.47 10.65 12.95
N THR A 160 -6.40 9.71 13.02
CA THR A 160 -6.29 8.44 12.28
C THR A 160 -6.60 8.68 10.80
N PRO A 161 -6.15 7.79 9.88
CA PRO A 161 -6.56 7.87 8.47
C PRO A 161 -8.08 7.96 8.28
N ALA A 162 -8.85 7.14 9.00
CA ALA A 162 -10.31 7.17 8.92
C ALA A 162 -10.92 8.50 9.40
N GLN A 163 -10.42 9.05 10.50
CA GLN A 163 -10.85 10.36 10.99
C GLN A 163 -10.51 11.49 10.02
N PHE A 164 -9.35 11.41 9.39
CA PHE A 164 -8.93 12.39 8.39
C PHE A 164 -9.88 12.41 7.19
N GLU A 165 -10.28 11.24 6.69
CA GLU A 165 -11.19 11.13 5.55
C GLU A 165 -12.64 11.53 5.90
N ALA A 166 -13.05 11.38 7.15
CA ALA A 166 -14.39 11.74 7.62
C ALA A 166 -14.57 13.24 7.91
N ALA A 167 -13.47 13.99 7.94
CA ALA A 167 -13.49 15.42 8.25
C ALA A 167 -13.89 16.31 7.06
#